data_cbbd157fa586362aebe5fd61629a9109
#
_entry.id   cbbd157fa586362aebe5fd61629a9109
#
_cell.length_a   1.000
_cell.length_b   1.000
_cell.length_c   1.000
_cell.angle_alpha   90.00
_cell.angle_beta   90.00
_cell.angle_gamma   90.00
#
_symmetry.space_group_name_H-M   'P 1'
#
loop_
_entity.id
_entity.type
_entity.pdbx_description
1 polymer ?
#
loop_
_entity_poly.entity_id
_entity_poly.type
_entity_poly.pdbx_seq_one_letter_code
_entity_poly.pdbx_strand_id
1 'polypeptide(L)'
;MLACMCGTMSAQITNITKDKRQFDADSVIEEFDKLPFFGPFKDTYFTVGLPLNEKPNEYNSDVKFQISFRQRLTKSILPFHSHLFLSYTQKAMWNIFEESLPFHDLNFNPGIGLQKLIVRNGKAVGSAILMLEHESNGRDGEASRSWNKVTLSGRALIDPQLIVHAKTWIPIIDGQNNKDILKYSGIFQAGAQFLSTTGRWVADVTFVKRKGWNLNFNTTLNVGFRIRQRDNQYIMLHFYDGYGENMLDYNKYHCRLRIGLLIRPSFFSEF
;
A
#
# COMPACT_ATOMS: atom_id res chain seq x y z
N MET A 1 19.39 -16.58 20.98
CA MET A 1 20.41 -15.63 20.51
C MET A 1 20.10 -15.20 19.06
N LEU A 2 18.86 -14.73 18.76
CA LEU A 2 18.38 -14.36 17.40
C LEU A 2 17.77 -12.96 17.33
N ALA A 3 17.96 -12.12 18.32
CA ALA A 3 17.25 -10.82 18.42
C ALA A 3 18.08 -9.59 18.01
N CYS A 4 19.29 -9.76 17.46
CA CYS A 4 20.22 -8.64 17.31
C CYS A 4 20.52 -8.20 15.86
N MET A 5 19.93 -8.81 14.83
CA MET A 5 20.29 -8.48 13.43
C MET A 5 19.31 -7.51 12.71
N CYS A 6 18.11 -7.25 13.22
CA CYS A 6 17.18 -6.33 12.57
C CYS A 6 17.47 -4.83 12.80
N GLY A 7 18.25 -4.48 13.81
CA GLY A 7 18.49 -3.08 14.19
C GLY A 7 19.48 -2.31 13.32
N THR A 8 20.37 -3.01 12.60
CA THR A 8 21.47 -2.36 11.87
C THR A 8 21.12 -1.96 10.44
N MET A 9 20.15 -2.63 9.80
CA MET A 9 19.79 -2.35 8.40
C MET A 9 19.00 -1.06 8.21
N SER A 10 18.13 -0.69 9.15
CA SER A 10 17.36 0.56 9.07
C SER A 10 18.25 1.81 9.24
N ALA A 11 19.33 1.69 10.02
CA ALA A 11 20.30 2.77 10.22
C ALA A 11 21.21 2.99 9.00
N GLN A 12 21.53 1.95 8.24
CA GLN A 12 22.37 2.08 7.04
C GLN A 12 21.67 2.80 5.89
N ILE A 13 20.37 2.54 5.68
CA ILE A 13 19.62 3.17 4.59
C ILE A 13 19.37 4.66 4.87
N THR A 14 19.14 5.04 6.12
CA THR A 14 19.05 6.47 6.51
C THR A 14 20.39 7.19 6.48
N ASN A 15 21.51 6.46 6.63
CA ASN A 15 22.84 7.05 6.55
C ASN A 15 23.28 7.32 5.09
N ILE A 16 22.82 6.56 4.10
CA ILE A 16 23.08 6.82 2.67
C ILE A 16 22.54 8.21 2.28
N THR A 17 21.44 8.70 2.91
CA THR A 17 20.90 10.04 2.66
C THR A 17 21.61 11.14 3.45
N LYS A 18 22.40 10.83 4.49
CA LYS A 18 23.12 11.81 5.31
C LYS A 18 24.59 11.98 4.95
N ASP A 19 25.19 10.98 4.30
CA ASP A 19 26.60 11.06 3.89
C ASP A 19 26.72 11.96 2.65
N LYS A 20 27.53 13.01 2.73
CA LYS A 20 27.79 13.96 1.63
C LYS A 20 28.62 13.35 0.48
N ARG A 21 28.93 12.06 0.51
CA ARG A 21 29.57 11.38 -0.60
C ARG A 21 28.63 11.37 -1.81
N GLN A 22 29.09 11.90 -2.90
CA GLN A 22 28.44 11.81 -4.20
C GLN A 22 28.59 10.38 -4.70
N PHE A 23 27.58 9.53 -4.45
CA PHE A 23 27.48 8.22 -5.09
C PHE A 23 27.01 8.43 -6.53
N ASP A 24 27.62 7.72 -7.46
CA ASP A 24 27.04 7.64 -8.80
C ASP A 24 25.75 6.80 -8.77
N ALA A 25 24.97 6.81 -9.85
CA ALA A 25 23.69 6.10 -9.92
C ALA A 25 23.86 4.58 -9.77
N ASP A 26 24.93 4.04 -10.29
CA ASP A 26 25.21 2.60 -10.28
C ASP A 26 25.52 2.12 -8.85
N SER A 27 26.27 2.89 -8.07
CA SER A 27 26.54 2.59 -6.65
C SER A 27 25.25 2.53 -5.82
N VAL A 28 24.27 3.40 -6.08
CA VAL A 28 22.96 3.37 -5.39
C VAL A 28 22.17 2.12 -5.75
N ILE A 29 22.19 1.73 -7.02
CA ILE A 29 21.51 0.53 -7.51
C ILE A 29 22.18 -0.72 -6.93
N GLU A 30 23.52 -0.78 -6.88
CA GLU A 30 24.24 -1.88 -6.26
C GLU A 30 23.91 -2.05 -4.77
N GLU A 31 23.82 -0.96 -4.01
CA GLU A 31 23.41 -1.01 -2.59
C GLU A 31 21.97 -1.51 -2.45
N PHE A 32 21.07 -1.06 -3.34
CA PHE A 32 19.70 -1.58 -3.38
C PHE A 32 19.68 -3.09 -3.70
N ASP A 33 20.53 -3.57 -4.60
CA ASP A 33 20.60 -4.98 -4.99
C ASP A 33 21.18 -5.90 -3.89
N LYS A 34 21.89 -5.35 -2.90
CA LYS A 34 22.33 -6.07 -1.70
C LYS A 34 21.23 -6.30 -0.67
N LEU A 35 20.11 -5.55 -0.75
CA LEU A 35 18.99 -5.74 0.16
C LEU A 35 18.35 -7.11 -0.02
N PRO A 36 17.72 -7.68 1.04
CA PRO A 36 17.00 -8.94 0.95
C PRO A 36 16.00 -8.96 -0.19
N PHE A 37 15.91 -10.08 -0.89
CA PHE A 37 14.96 -10.25 -2.00
C PHE A 37 13.53 -10.38 -1.53
N PHE A 38 13.32 -10.92 -0.33
CA PHE A 38 12.01 -10.96 0.32
C PHE A 38 11.87 -9.79 1.28
N GLY A 39 10.71 -9.14 1.25
CA GLY A 39 10.40 -8.01 2.13
C GLY A 39 8.98 -7.50 1.99
N PRO A 40 8.60 -6.52 2.82
CA PRO A 40 7.29 -5.89 2.74
C PRO A 40 7.13 -5.13 1.41
N PHE A 41 5.89 -5.08 0.89
CA PHE A 41 5.55 -4.39 -0.36
C PHE A 41 4.70 -3.15 -0.09
N LYS A 42 3.51 -3.32 0.49
CA LYS A 42 2.66 -2.24 1.00
C LYS A 42 2.72 -2.19 2.52
N ASP A 43 2.11 -1.19 3.11
CA ASP A 43 1.93 -1.09 4.54
C ASP A 43 1.20 -2.34 5.08
N THR A 44 1.71 -2.92 6.17
CA THR A 44 1.03 -3.97 6.91
C THR A 44 0.38 -3.36 8.14
N TYR A 45 -0.92 -3.55 8.31
CA TYR A 45 -1.65 -2.94 9.42
C TYR A 45 -2.73 -3.86 9.97
N PHE A 46 -3.11 -3.59 11.22
CA PHE A 46 -4.23 -4.20 11.91
C PHE A 46 -4.97 -3.09 12.67
N THR A 47 -6.23 -2.80 12.28
CA THR A 47 -7.00 -1.68 12.80
C THR A 47 -8.40 -2.13 13.16
N VAL A 48 -8.96 -1.57 14.22
CA VAL A 48 -10.33 -1.77 14.68
C VAL A 48 -11.06 -0.43 14.66
N GLY A 49 -12.33 -0.43 14.29
CA GLY A 49 -13.09 0.81 14.25
C GLY A 49 -14.56 0.65 13.96
N LEU A 50 -15.18 1.77 13.62
CA LEU A 50 -16.61 1.92 13.54
C LEU A 50 -16.99 2.85 12.37
N PRO A 51 -18.26 2.77 11.88
CA PRO A 51 -18.78 3.70 10.91
C PRO A 51 -19.02 5.08 11.54
N LEU A 52 -18.89 6.12 10.71
CA LEU A 52 -19.21 7.50 11.07
C LEU A 52 -20.52 8.00 10.45
N ASN A 53 -21.01 7.33 9.40
CA ASN A 53 -22.20 7.69 8.64
C ASN A 53 -23.49 7.02 9.13
N GLU A 54 -23.38 6.10 10.10
CA GLU A 54 -24.49 5.36 10.67
C GLU A 54 -24.21 5.02 12.13
N LYS A 55 -25.21 4.57 12.88
CA LYS A 55 -25.06 4.19 14.28
C LYS A 55 -24.20 2.91 14.37
N PRO A 56 -23.10 2.91 15.15
CA PRO A 56 -22.29 1.71 15.33
C PRO A 56 -23.08 0.57 15.97
N ASN A 57 -22.85 -0.65 15.46
CA ASN A 57 -23.40 -1.89 15.98
C ASN A 57 -22.43 -3.05 15.68
N GLU A 58 -22.77 -4.26 16.10
CA GLU A 58 -21.93 -5.45 15.94
C GLU A 58 -21.71 -5.87 14.46
N TYR A 59 -22.61 -5.49 13.56
CA TYR A 59 -22.55 -5.85 12.13
C TYR A 59 -21.79 -4.84 11.27
N ASN A 60 -21.60 -3.61 11.73
CA ASN A 60 -20.95 -2.55 10.96
C ASN A 60 -19.66 -2.02 11.60
N SER A 61 -19.30 -2.49 12.79
CA SER A 61 -18.03 -2.26 13.43
C SER A 61 -17.10 -3.45 13.15
N ASP A 62 -15.89 -3.19 12.70
CA ASP A 62 -15.02 -4.24 12.18
C ASP A 62 -13.55 -4.06 12.55
N VAL A 63 -12.80 -5.12 12.29
CA VAL A 63 -11.34 -5.09 12.14
C VAL A 63 -11.03 -5.10 10.66
N LYS A 64 -10.15 -4.19 10.24
CA LYS A 64 -9.52 -4.20 8.93
C LYS A 64 -8.04 -4.46 9.11
N PHE A 65 -7.52 -5.47 8.42
CA PHE A 65 -6.08 -5.68 8.37
C PHE A 65 -5.58 -5.91 6.95
N GLN A 66 -4.32 -5.62 6.74
CA GLN A 66 -3.61 -5.87 5.49
C GLN A 66 -2.25 -6.47 5.80
N ILE A 67 -1.90 -7.51 5.04
CA ILE A 67 -0.56 -8.09 5.00
C ILE A 67 -0.07 -7.98 3.57
N SER A 68 1.14 -7.49 3.37
CA SER A 68 1.70 -7.31 2.03
C SER A 68 3.19 -7.56 2.01
N PHE A 69 3.63 -8.37 1.04
CA PHE A 69 5.03 -8.70 0.84
C PHE A 69 5.37 -8.83 -0.65
N ARG A 70 6.65 -8.81 -0.94
CA ARG A 70 7.20 -9.05 -2.27
C ARG A 70 8.42 -9.96 -2.20
N GLN A 71 8.65 -10.66 -3.30
CA GLN A 71 9.86 -11.42 -3.58
C GLN A 71 10.47 -10.90 -4.88
N ARG A 72 11.67 -10.30 -4.81
CA ARG A 72 12.44 -10.00 -6.01
C ARG A 72 12.91 -11.30 -6.64
N LEU A 73 12.83 -11.39 -7.97
CA LEU A 73 13.28 -12.54 -8.74
C LEU A 73 14.62 -12.27 -9.41
N THR A 74 14.89 -11.01 -9.71
CA THR A 74 16.15 -10.57 -10.31
C THR A 74 16.77 -9.41 -9.55
N LYS A 75 18.05 -9.18 -9.73
CA LYS A 75 18.70 -7.89 -9.46
C LYS A 75 18.26 -6.87 -10.51
N SER A 76 18.74 -5.64 -10.39
CA SER A 76 18.44 -4.52 -11.32
C SER A 76 19.19 -4.65 -12.66
N ILE A 77 19.16 -5.85 -13.26
CA ILE A 77 19.88 -6.23 -14.49
C ILE A 77 19.01 -6.20 -15.75
N LEU A 78 17.70 -6.02 -15.60
CA LEU A 78 16.77 -5.95 -16.72
C LEU A 78 16.83 -4.55 -17.39
N PRO A 79 16.26 -4.36 -18.59
CA PRO A 79 16.29 -3.08 -19.27
C PRO A 79 15.91 -1.90 -18.36
N PHE A 80 16.61 -0.78 -18.52
CA PHE A 80 16.48 0.44 -17.71
C PHE A 80 16.89 0.27 -16.23
N HIS A 81 17.74 -0.70 -15.87
CA HIS A 81 18.09 -1.08 -14.49
C HIS A 81 16.85 -1.44 -13.68
N SER A 82 15.90 -2.12 -14.28
CA SER A 82 14.72 -2.63 -13.60
C SER A 82 14.96 -4.04 -13.04
N HIS A 83 14.15 -4.44 -12.08
CA HIS A 83 14.11 -5.80 -11.53
C HIS A 83 12.70 -6.37 -11.56
N LEU A 84 12.62 -7.67 -11.78
CA LEU A 84 11.38 -8.44 -11.73
C LEU A 84 11.07 -8.85 -10.29
N PHE A 85 9.81 -8.78 -9.90
CA PHE A 85 9.35 -9.21 -8.58
C PHE A 85 7.94 -9.80 -8.63
N LEU A 86 7.66 -10.67 -7.67
CA LEU A 86 6.31 -11.11 -7.32
C LEU A 86 5.84 -10.33 -6.09
N SER A 87 4.55 -10.04 -6.02
CA SER A 87 3.93 -9.46 -4.84
C SER A 87 2.67 -10.22 -4.45
N TYR A 88 2.34 -10.12 -3.17
CA TYR A 88 1.09 -10.59 -2.64
C TYR A 88 0.59 -9.60 -1.59
N THR A 89 -0.67 -9.21 -1.72
CA THR A 89 -1.37 -8.40 -0.72
C THR A 89 -2.67 -9.08 -0.36
N GLN A 90 -2.92 -9.25 0.92
CA GLN A 90 -4.20 -9.71 1.45
C GLN A 90 -4.78 -8.62 2.32
N LYS A 91 -6.02 -8.22 2.04
CA LYS A 91 -6.81 -7.31 2.86
C LYS A 91 -8.01 -8.08 3.39
N ALA A 92 -8.32 -7.93 4.66
CA ALA A 92 -9.44 -8.60 5.31
C ALA A 92 -10.29 -7.60 6.07
N MET A 93 -11.60 -7.80 6.00
CA MET A 93 -12.62 -7.20 6.83
C MET A 93 -13.17 -8.28 7.75
N TRP A 94 -13.03 -8.10 9.06
CA TRP A 94 -13.33 -9.12 10.06
C TRP A 94 -14.32 -8.57 11.09
N ASN A 95 -15.49 -9.16 11.17
CA ASN A 95 -16.56 -8.76 12.08
C ASN A 95 -16.35 -9.38 13.46
N ILE A 96 -15.39 -8.87 14.22
CA ILE A 96 -15.03 -9.42 15.55
C ILE A 96 -16.10 -9.20 16.63
N PHE A 97 -17.11 -8.39 16.35
CA PHE A 97 -18.19 -8.10 17.31
C PHE A 97 -19.43 -8.96 17.06
N GLU A 98 -19.51 -9.66 15.93
CA GLU A 98 -20.57 -10.61 15.63
C GLU A 98 -20.33 -11.98 16.30
N GLU A 99 -21.41 -12.69 16.60
CA GLU A 99 -21.33 -14.09 17.02
C GLU A 99 -20.59 -14.92 15.95
N SER A 100 -19.74 -15.86 16.37
CA SER A 100 -18.88 -16.68 15.50
C SER A 100 -17.75 -15.92 14.77
N LEU A 101 -17.58 -14.62 14.98
CA LEU A 101 -16.47 -13.80 14.47
C LEU A 101 -16.19 -14.01 12.97
N PRO A 102 -17.17 -13.82 12.06
CA PRO A 102 -17.00 -14.16 10.66
C PRO A 102 -16.11 -13.15 9.94
N PHE A 103 -15.35 -13.62 8.93
CA PHE A 103 -14.77 -12.71 7.96
C PHE A 103 -15.87 -12.21 7.02
N HIS A 104 -16.07 -10.89 6.99
CA HIS A 104 -17.00 -10.25 6.08
C HIS A 104 -16.52 -10.36 4.64
N ASP A 105 -15.24 -10.02 4.39
CA ASP A 105 -14.61 -10.17 3.08
C ASP A 105 -13.09 -10.38 3.21
N LEU A 106 -12.54 -11.17 2.28
CA LEU A 106 -11.10 -11.40 2.13
C LEU A 106 -10.72 -11.03 0.71
N ASN A 107 -9.79 -10.10 0.53
CA ASN A 107 -9.34 -9.68 -0.79
C ASN A 107 -7.90 -10.12 -1.01
N PHE A 108 -7.68 -10.89 -2.06
CA PHE A 108 -6.42 -11.47 -2.46
C PHE A 108 -5.90 -10.73 -3.70
N ASN A 109 -4.68 -10.21 -3.65
CA ASN A 109 -4.08 -9.45 -4.73
C ASN A 109 -2.65 -9.94 -5.00
N PRO A 110 -2.47 -11.08 -5.69
CA PRO A 110 -1.19 -11.47 -6.25
C PRO A 110 -0.83 -10.61 -7.47
N GLY A 111 0.46 -10.41 -7.69
CA GLY A 111 0.94 -9.67 -8.84
C GLY A 111 2.37 -10.02 -9.23
N ILE A 112 2.70 -9.73 -10.48
CA ILE A 112 4.06 -9.77 -11.01
C ILE A 112 4.38 -8.41 -11.63
N GLY A 113 5.56 -7.87 -11.38
CA GLY A 113 5.89 -6.53 -11.84
C GLY A 113 7.37 -6.30 -12.08
N LEU A 114 7.61 -5.25 -12.84
CA LEU A 114 8.92 -4.65 -13.06
C LEU A 114 8.99 -3.36 -12.26
N GLN A 115 10.01 -3.21 -11.43
CA GLN A 115 10.27 -1.97 -10.69
C GLN A 115 11.62 -1.39 -11.12
N LYS A 116 11.60 -0.08 -11.35
CA LYS A 116 12.79 0.75 -11.57
C LYS A 116 12.97 1.72 -10.42
N LEU A 117 14.17 1.77 -9.86
CA LEU A 117 14.57 2.83 -8.94
C LEU A 117 14.94 4.09 -9.74
N ILE A 118 14.44 5.25 -9.34
CA ILE A 118 14.79 6.53 -9.95
C ILE A 118 15.87 7.17 -9.09
N VAL A 119 17.05 7.31 -9.67
CA VAL A 119 18.22 7.89 -9.01
C VAL A 119 18.54 9.25 -9.64
N ARG A 120 18.78 10.26 -8.81
CA ARG A 120 19.21 11.60 -9.23
C ARG A 120 20.26 12.12 -8.25
N ASN A 121 21.40 12.61 -8.78
CA ASN A 121 22.51 13.15 -7.99
C ASN A 121 22.97 12.15 -6.90
N GLY A 122 23.14 10.86 -7.26
CA GLY A 122 23.58 9.81 -6.34
C GLY A 122 22.61 9.50 -5.19
N LYS A 123 21.31 9.81 -5.33
CA LYS A 123 20.27 9.52 -4.33
C LYS A 123 19.06 8.90 -4.99
N ALA A 124 18.47 7.91 -4.33
CA ALA A 124 17.16 7.40 -4.73
C ALA A 124 16.09 8.44 -4.43
N VAL A 125 15.46 8.96 -5.47
CA VAL A 125 14.44 10.02 -5.39
C VAL A 125 13.04 9.52 -5.74
N GLY A 126 12.89 8.26 -6.13
CA GLY A 126 11.59 7.70 -6.47
C GLY A 126 11.69 6.28 -7.00
N SER A 127 10.55 5.78 -7.44
CA SER A 127 10.45 4.51 -8.18
C SER A 127 9.29 4.56 -9.16
N ALA A 128 9.38 3.73 -10.19
CA ALA A 128 8.30 3.45 -11.12
C ALA A 128 8.07 1.94 -11.18
N ILE A 129 6.81 1.51 -11.22
CA ILE A 129 6.43 0.09 -11.23
C ILE A 129 5.40 -0.13 -12.34
N LEU A 130 5.64 -1.15 -13.15
CA LEU A 130 4.67 -1.72 -14.10
C LEU A 130 4.31 -3.12 -13.60
N MET A 131 3.02 -3.39 -13.39
CA MET A 131 2.56 -4.67 -12.83
C MET A 131 1.40 -5.26 -13.61
N LEU A 132 1.31 -6.57 -13.58
CA LEU A 132 0.10 -7.33 -13.85
C LEU A 132 -0.41 -7.84 -12.48
N GLU A 133 -1.62 -7.43 -12.12
CA GLU A 133 -2.25 -7.75 -10.85
C GLU A 133 -3.56 -8.51 -11.07
N HIS A 134 -3.80 -9.52 -10.25
CA HIS A 134 -5.12 -10.12 -10.06
C HIS A 134 -5.67 -9.66 -8.71
N GLU A 135 -6.97 -9.37 -8.63
CA GLU A 135 -7.64 -9.09 -7.35
C GLU A 135 -8.98 -9.83 -7.31
N SER A 136 -9.20 -10.59 -6.24
CA SER A 136 -10.41 -11.38 -6.05
C SER A 136 -10.73 -11.54 -4.56
N ASN A 137 -12.00 -11.88 -4.27
CA ASN A 137 -12.41 -12.16 -2.89
C ASN A 137 -12.46 -13.66 -2.55
N GLY A 138 -12.09 -14.55 -3.48
CA GLY A 138 -12.04 -16.00 -3.23
C GLY A 138 -13.40 -16.65 -2.97
N ARG A 139 -14.50 -15.95 -3.25
CA ARG A 139 -15.86 -16.49 -3.11
C ARG A 139 -16.35 -17.06 -4.44
N ASP A 140 -17.35 -17.91 -4.39
CA ASP A 140 -18.05 -18.46 -5.54
C ASP A 140 -19.47 -17.85 -5.70
N GLY A 141 -20.19 -18.31 -6.74
CA GLY A 141 -21.56 -17.92 -7.03
C GLY A 141 -21.75 -16.40 -7.12
N GLU A 142 -22.87 -15.91 -6.62
CA GLU A 142 -23.24 -14.49 -6.66
C GLU A 142 -22.33 -13.58 -5.82
N ALA A 143 -21.64 -14.13 -4.83
CA ALA A 143 -20.71 -13.38 -3.99
C ALA A 143 -19.31 -13.25 -4.60
N SER A 144 -19.02 -13.94 -5.72
CA SER A 144 -17.73 -13.89 -6.40
C SER A 144 -17.45 -12.51 -6.98
N ARG A 145 -16.26 -11.98 -6.71
CA ARG A 145 -15.72 -10.73 -7.27
C ARG A 145 -14.29 -10.97 -7.71
N SER A 146 -13.98 -10.62 -8.96
CA SER A 146 -12.62 -10.69 -9.47
C SER A 146 -12.38 -9.70 -10.60
N TRP A 147 -11.15 -9.27 -10.77
CA TRP A 147 -10.67 -8.52 -11.92
C TRP A 147 -9.16 -8.58 -12.04
N ASN A 148 -8.65 -8.32 -13.25
CA ASN A 148 -7.23 -8.20 -13.52
C ASN A 148 -6.91 -6.76 -13.93
N LYS A 149 -5.67 -6.34 -13.71
CA LYS A 149 -5.22 -4.97 -13.97
C LYS A 149 -3.80 -4.98 -14.52
N VAL A 150 -3.56 -4.22 -15.58
CA VAL A 150 -2.22 -3.75 -15.92
C VAL A 150 -2.04 -2.40 -15.25
N THR A 151 -1.14 -2.31 -14.30
CA THR A 151 -0.97 -1.16 -13.41
C THR A 151 0.35 -0.48 -13.66
N LEU A 152 0.33 0.84 -13.77
CA LEU A 152 1.51 1.70 -13.75
C LEU A 152 1.44 2.59 -12.51
N SER A 153 2.44 2.53 -11.67
CA SER A 153 2.57 3.39 -10.48
C SER A 153 3.92 4.08 -10.43
N GLY A 154 3.94 5.21 -9.76
CA GLY A 154 5.14 5.98 -9.53
C GLY A 154 5.06 6.76 -8.23
N ARG A 155 6.22 6.99 -7.64
CA ARG A 155 6.39 7.83 -6.47
C ARG A 155 7.64 8.67 -6.59
N ALA A 156 7.58 9.87 -6.04
CA ALA A 156 8.69 10.80 -6.06
C ALA A 156 8.86 11.49 -4.70
N LEU A 157 10.09 11.55 -4.23
CA LEU A 157 10.51 12.34 -3.08
C LEU A 157 10.69 13.78 -3.56
N ILE A 158 9.76 14.66 -3.19
CA ILE A 158 9.79 16.08 -3.56
C ILE A 158 10.76 16.83 -2.65
N ASP A 159 10.69 16.52 -1.35
CA ASP A 159 11.64 16.96 -0.33
C ASP A 159 11.78 15.87 0.75
N PRO A 160 12.71 15.96 1.72
CA PRO A 160 12.92 14.94 2.74
C PRO A 160 11.67 14.57 3.56
N GLN A 161 10.64 15.40 3.53
CA GLN A 161 9.41 15.20 4.30
C GLN A 161 8.19 14.88 3.43
N LEU A 162 8.28 15.10 2.11
CA LEU A 162 7.14 14.98 1.20
C LEU A 162 7.40 13.98 0.08
N ILE A 163 6.62 12.93 0.04
CA ILE A 163 6.56 11.98 -1.07
C ILE A 163 5.20 12.14 -1.75
N VAL A 164 5.19 12.26 -3.06
CA VAL A 164 3.97 12.18 -3.86
C VAL A 164 3.92 10.86 -4.60
N HIS A 165 2.73 10.34 -4.82
CA HIS A 165 2.54 9.09 -5.55
C HIS A 165 1.31 9.15 -6.45
N ALA A 166 1.38 8.40 -7.54
CA ALA A 166 0.25 8.21 -8.44
C ALA A 166 0.25 6.78 -8.98
N LYS A 167 -0.94 6.26 -9.26
CA LYS A 167 -1.17 4.93 -9.80
C LYS A 167 -2.33 4.99 -10.78
N THR A 168 -2.19 4.34 -11.92
CA THR A 168 -3.26 4.15 -12.89
C THR A 168 -3.27 2.70 -13.35
N TRP A 169 -4.42 2.23 -13.80
CA TRP A 169 -4.54 0.86 -14.26
C TRP A 169 -5.50 0.73 -15.44
N ILE A 170 -5.17 -0.20 -16.33
CA ILE A 170 -6.04 -0.68 -17.39
C ILE A 170 -6.71 -1.93 -16.83
N PRO A 171 -8.02 -1.91 -16.60
CA PRO A 171 -8.73 -3.05 -16.05
C PRO A 171 -9.05 -4.09 -17.13
N ILE A 172 -8.97 -5.36 -16.75
CA ILE A 172 -9.45 -6.51 -17.51
C ILE A 172 -10.47 -7.20 -16.59
N ILE A 173 -11.75 -6.85 -16.78
CA ILE A 173 -12.83 -7.34 -15.89
C ILE A 173 -13.32 -8.68 -16.44
N ASP A 174 -13.02 -9.74 -15.71
CA ASP A 174 -13.44 -11.11 -16.00
C ASP A 174 -14.57 -11.60 -15.07
N GLY A 175 -14.79 -10.94 -13.94
CA GLY A 175 -15.83 -11.24 -12.98
C GLY A 175 -17.23 -10.98 -13.52
N GLN A 176 -18.12 -11.95 -13.44
CA GLN A 176 -19.51 -11.82 -13.92
C GLN A 176 -20.35 -10.89 -13.03
N ASN A 177 -20.05 -10.87 -11.72
CA ASN A 177 -20.86 -10.19 -10.71
C ASN A 177 -20.32 -8.81 -10.30
N ASN A 178 -19.30 -8.30 -10.99
CA ASN A 178 -18.70 -6.99 -10.73
C ASN A 178 -18.33 -6.21 -12.01
N LYS A 179 -19.17 -6.33 -13.04
CA LYS A 179 -18.95 -5.65 -14.35
C LYS A 179 -18.89 -4.13 -14.25
N ASP A 180 -19.53 -3.55 -13.25
CA ASP A 180 -19.57 -2.11 -13.00
C ASP A 180 -18.56 -1.63 -11.94
N ILE A 181 -17.60 -2.47 -11.54
CA ILE A 181 -16.63 -2.16 -10.46
C ILE A 181 -15.89 -0.84 -10.72
N LEU A 182 -15.61 -0.49 -11.97
CA LEU A 182 -14.93 0.75 -12.33
C LEU A 182 -15.72 2.01 -11.99
N LYS A 183 -17.04 1.91 -11.89
CA LYS A 183 -17.88 3.03 -11.47
C LYS A 183 -17.51 3.50 -10.05
N TYR A 184 -17.09 2.56 -9.21
CA TYR A 184 -16.81 2.73 -7.79
C TYR A 184 -15.33 2.75 -7.46
N SER A 185 -14.54 1.84 -8.05
CA SER A 185 -13.10 1.70 -7.78
C SER A 185 -12.21 2.53 -8.72
N GLY A 186 -12.80 3.13 -9.78
CA GLY A 186 -12.07 4.01 -10.68
C GLY A 186 -10.93 3.34 -11.45
N ILE A 187 -10.05 4.18 -12.05
CA ILE A 187 -8.87 3.77 -12.82
C ILE A 187 -7.61 4.58 -12.49
N PHE A 188 -7.72 5.52 -11.57
CA PHE A 188 -6.62 6.42 -11.22
C PHE A 188 -6.63 6.74 -9.72
N GLN A 189 -5.44 6.76 -9.16
CA GLN A 189 -5.17 7.11 -7.77
C GLN A 189 -4.02 8.12 -7.71
N ALA A 190 -4.12 9.09 -6.82
CA ALA A 190 -3.02 9.98 -6.48
C ALA A 190 -3.04 10.28 -4.99
N GLY A 191 -1.88 10.62 -4.44
CA GLY A 191 -1.76 10.93 -3.04
C GLY A 191 -0.43 11.53 -2.66
N ALA A 192 -0.32 11.84 -1.38
CA ALA A 192 0.89 12.41 -0.80
C ALA A 192 1.11 11.86 0.61
N GLN A 193 2.36 11.62 0.92
CA GLN A 193 2.83 11.20 2.23
C GLN A 193 3.72 12.27 2.81
N PHE A 194 3.42 12.69 4.02
CA PHE A 194 4.21 13.61 4.82
C PHE A 194 4.89 12.89 5.98
N LEU A 195 6.17 13.20 6.20
CA LEU A 195 6.95 12.72 7.33
C LEU A 195 7.46 13.92 8.13
N SER A 196 7.16 13.97 9.43
CA SER A 196 7.66 15.06 10.28
C SER A 196 9.20 15.07 10.36
N THR A 197 9.79 16.24 10.64
CA THR A 197 11.25 16.40 10.80
C THR A 197 11.86 15.47 11.83
N THR A 198 11.11 15.15 12.89
CA THR A 198 11.53 14.20 13.92
C THR A 198 11.38 12.74 13.50
N GLY A 199 10.71 12.47 12.37
CA GLY A 199 10.36 11.13 11.91
C GLY A 199 9.33 10.41 12.78
N ARG A 200 8.69 11.11 13.74
CA ARG A 200 7.70 10.50 14.65
C ARG A 200 6.30 10.43 14.06
N TRP A 201 5.91 11.45 13.29
CA TRP A 201 4.60 11.51 12.66
C TRP A 201 4.72 11.22 11.18
N VAL A 202 3.80 10.46 10.69
CA VAL A 202 3.58 10.25 9.25
C VAL A 202 2.11 10.48 8.97
N ALA A 203 1.81 11.19 7.90
CA ALA A 203 0.46 11.33 7.38
C ALA A 203 0.47 10.93 5.90
N ASP A 204 -0.51 10.17 5.47
CA ASP A 204 -0.68 9.74 4.10
C ASP A 204 -2.12 9.99 3.68
N VAL A 205 -2.31 10.69 2.58
CA VAL A 205 -3.63 10.90 1.98
C VAL A 205 -3.63 10.34 0.57
N THR A 206 -4.64 9.55 0.27
CA THR A 206 -4.83 8.92 -1.04
C THR A 206 -6.24 9.18 -1.55
N PHE A 207 -6.34 9.60 -2.80
CA PHE A 207 -7.58 9.82 -3.52
C PHE A 207 -7.66 8.87 -4.71
N VAL A 208 -8.72 8.08 -4.78
CA VAL A 208 -9.04 7.26 -5.94
C VAL A 208 -10.18 7.93 -6.70
N LYS A 209 -9.93 8.36 -7.94
CA LYS A 209 -10.92 9.01 -8.78
C LYS A 209 -11.92 7.98 -9.31
N ARG A 210 -13.20 8.14 -8.93
CA ARG A 210 -14.29 7.32 -9.47
C ARG A 210 -14.66 7.73 -10.90
N LYS A 211 -15.37 6.87 -11.61
CA LYS A 211 -15.86 7.14 -12.97
C LYS A 211 -16.73 8.40 -13.02
N GLY A 212 -16.60 9.18 -14.09
CA GLY A 212 -17.36 10.41 -14.34
C GLY A 212 -16.54 11.68 -14.21
N TRP A 213 -17.08 12.80 -14.65
CA TRP A 213 -16.40 14.12 -14.65
C TRP A 213 -16.56 14.89 -13.34
N ASN A 214 -17.43 14.42 -12.43
CA ASN A 214 -17.64 15.05 -11.13
C ASN A 214 -16.40 14.89 -10.23
N LEU A 215 -16.22 15.79 -9.26
CA LEU A 215 -15.21 15.68 -8.19
C LEU A 215 -15.62 14.61 -7.16
N ASN A 216 -15.65 13.37 -7.60
CA ASN A 216 -16.02 12.21 -6.80
C ASN A 216 -14.78 11.34 -6.55
N PHE A 217 -14.40 11.21 -5.29
CA PHE A 217 -13.25 10.43 -4.87
C PHE A 217 -13.64 9.40 -3.82
N ASN A 218 -12.85 8.33 -3.74
CA ASN A 218 -12.71 7.54 -2.54
C ASN A 218 -11.46 8.05 -1.85
N THR A 219 -11.57 8.38 -0.58
CA THR A 219 -10.51 9.03 0.19
C THR A 219 -10.03 8.11 1.29
N THR A 220 -8.72 7.94 1.39
CA THR A 220 -8.08 7.29 2.53
C THR A 220 -7.13 8.28 3.18
N LEU A 221 -7.21 8.43 4.50
CA LEU A 221 -6.26 9.20 5.29
C LEU A 221 -5.71 8.32 6.40
N ASN A 222 -4.40 8.20 6.45
CA ASN A 222 -3.68 7.48 7.50
C ASN A 222 -2.80 8.47 8.26
N VAL A 223 -2.90 8.50 9.58
CA VAL A 223 -2.01 9.27 10.44
C VAL A 223 -1.36 8.31 11.41
N GLY A 224 -0.04 8.20 11.37
CA GLY A 224 0.74 7.29 12.21
C GLY A 224 1.66 8.03 13.17
N PHE A 225 1.69 7.57 14.41
CA PHE A 225 2.66 8.00 15.41
C PHE A 225 3.63 6.85 15.69
N ARG A 226 4.93 7.07 15.45
CA ARG A 226 5.98 6.07 15.66
C ARG A 226 6.18 5.78 17.14
N ILE A 227 6.03 4.51 17.53
CA ILE A 227 6.11 4.08 18.93
C ILE A 227 7.54 4.27 19.45
N ARG A 228 8.55 3.83 18.70
CA ARG A 228 9.97 3.99 19.04
C ARG A 228 10.73 4.59 17.86
N GLN A 229 11.68 5.49 18.12
CA GLN A 229 12.35 6.27 17.09
C GLN A 229 13.09 5.45 16.00
N ARG A 230 13.52 4.24 16.31
CA ARG A 230 14.29 3.38 15.39
C ARG A 230 13.47 2.24 14.78
N ASP A 231 12.19 2.12 15.16
CA ASP A 231 11.31 1.06 14.69
C ASP A 231 10.49 1.53 13.48
N ASN A 232 9.94 0.56 12.77
CA ASN A 232 8.97 0.78 11.68
C ASN A 232 7.51 0.58 12.11
N GLN A 233 7.26 0.61 13.44
CA GLN A 233 5.97 0.38 14.05
C GLN A 233 5.33 1.70 14.49
N TYR A 234 4.06 1.86 14.16
CA TYR A 234 3.28 3.07 14.44
C TYR A 234 1.94 2.70 15.07
N ILE A 235 1.44 3.54 15.95
CA ILE A 235 0.01 3.60 16.23
C ILE A 235 -0.60 4.39 15.08
N MET A 236 -1.65 3.88 14.45
CA MET A 236 -2.26 4.47 13.26
C MET A 236 -3.73 4.79 13.50
N LEU A 237 -4.13 5.98 13.08
CA LEU A 237 -5.51 6.35 12.81
C LEU A 237 -5.75 6.20 11.31
N HIS A 238 -6.77 5.44 10.94
CA HIS A 238 -7.17 5.16 9.56
C HIS A 238 -8.59 5.69 9.33
N PHE A 239 -8.72 6.63 8.42
CA PHE A 239 -10.00 7.15 7.96
C PHE A 239 -10.24 6.72 6.51
N TYR A 240 -11.45 6.27 6.23
CA TYR A 240 -11.91 5.92 4.89
C TYR A 240 -13.25 6.59 4.61
N ASP A 241 -13.38 7.16 3.40
CA ASP A 241 -14.62 7.74 2.90
C ASP A 241 -14.79 7.40 1.42
N GLY A 242 -15.85 6.66 1.07
CA GLY A 242 -16.13 6.30 -0.31
C GLY A 242 -16.65 4.89 -0.53
N TYR A 243 -16.41 4.40 -1.75
CA TYR A 243 -16.81 3.08 -2.26
C TYR A 243 -15.57 2.22 -2.53
N GLY A 244 -15.74 0.91 -2.71
CA GLY A 244 -14.63 0.03 -3.09
C GLY A 244 -13.64 -0.23 -1.96
N GLU A 245 -14.05 -0.10 -0.70
CA GLU A 245 -13.20 -0.42 0.44
C GLU A 245 -12.81 -1.91 0.49
N ASN A 246 -13.73 -2.79 0.09
CA ASN A 246 -13.54 -4.22 -0.10
C ASN A 246 -14.18 -4.69 -1.42
N MET A 247 -13.92 -5.93 -1.81
CA MET A 247 -14.41 -6.48 -3.08
C MET A 247 -15.90 -6.87 -3.02
N LEU A 248 -16.37 -7.42 -1.92
CA LEU A 248 -17.75 -7.90 -1.78
C LEU A 248 -18.73 -6.73 -1.90
N ASP A 249 -18.47 -5.67 -1.15
CA ASP A 249 -19.32 -4.48 -1.04
C ASP A 249 -18.75 -3.27 -1.81
N TYR A 250 -18.06 -3.52 -2.94
CA TYR A 250 -17.40 -2.45 -3.72
C TYR A 250 -18.36 -1.32 -4.12
N ASN A 251 -19.65 -1.61 -4.22
CA ASN A 251 -20.73 -0.69 -4.60
C ASN A 251 -21.47 -0.07 -3.42
N LYS A 252 -21.10 -0.37 -2.17
CA LYS A 252 -21.61 0.26 -0.97
C LYS A 252 -20.71 1.39 -0.50
N TYR A 253 -21.33 2.47 -0.04
CA TYR A 253 -20.62 3.61 0.54
C TYR A 253 -20.25 3.31 1.99
N HIS A 254 -19.00 3.60 2.33
CA HIS A 254 -18.47 3.48 3.68
C HIS A 254 -17.81 4.80 4.11
N CYS A 255 -18.11 5.25 5.33
CA CYS A 255 -17.35 6.30 6.03
C CYS A 255 -16.94 5.74 7.38
N ARG A 256 -15.64 5.45 7.57
CA ARG A 256 -15.14 4.66 8.70
C ARG A 256 -13.91 5.28 9.33
N LEU A 257 -13.85 5.20 10.65
CA LEU A 257 -12.68 5.58 11.43
C LEU A 257 -12.18 4.37 12.22
N ARG A 258 -10.90 4.04 12.06
CA ARG A 258 -10.25 2.92 12.75
C ARG A 258 -8.95 3.35 13.39
N ILE A 259 -8.58 2.70 14.49
CA ILE A 259 -7.30 2.85 15.18
C ILE A 259 -6.60 1.50 15.26
N GLY A 260 -5.29 1.47 15.23
CA GLY A 260 -4.54 0.22 15.35
C GLY A 260 -3.05 0.35 15.17
N LEU A 261 -2.43 -0.74 14.74
CA LEU A 261 -0.99 -0.84 14.52
C LEU A 261 -0.68 -0.83 13.02
N LEU A 262 0.38 -0.13 12.67
CA LEU A 262 0.93 -0.06 11.33
C LEU A 262 2.41 -0.47 11.38
N ILE A 263 2.80 -1.37 10.49
CA ILE A 263 4.20 -1.71 10.18
C ILE A 263 4.47 -1.21 8.77
N ARG A 264 5.33 -0.19 8.66
CA ARG A 264 5.63 0.44 7.38
C ARG A 264 6.99 -0.02 6.86
N PRO A 265 7.10 -0.38 5.58
CA PRO A 265 8.41 -0.62 4.96
C PRO A 265 9.32 0.59 5.11
N SER A 266 10.58 0.35 5.45
CA SER A 266 11.56 1.43 5.66
C SER A 266 12.01 2.10 4.36
N PHE A 267 11.76 1.46 3.21
CA PHE A 267 12.22 1.92 1.91
C PHE A 267 11.18 1.60 0.82
N PHE A 268 10.67 2.65 0.15
CA PHE A 268 9.74 2.58 -0.98
C PHE A 268 8.65 1.49 -0.86
N SER A 269 7.72 1.69 0.09
CA SER A 269 6.49 0.92 0.09
C SER A 269 5.61 1.31 -1.11
N GLU A 270 4.85 0.39 -1.65
CA GLU A 270 3.77 0.67 -2.60
C GLU A 270 2.51 1.12 -1.85
N PHE A 271 1.64 1.90 -2.50
CA PHE A 271 0.38 2.40 -1.95
C PHE A 271 -0.82 1.66 -2.49
#